data_d1a50f395f06b3808c1cdeebd8a3b4a0
#
_entry.id   d1a50f395f06b3808c1cdeebd8a3b4a0
#
_cell.length_a   1.000
_cell.length_b   1.000
_cell.length_c   1.000
_cell.angle_alpha   90.00
_cell.angle_beta   90.00
_cell.angle_gamma   90.00
#
_symmetry.space_group_name_H-M   'P 1'
#
loop_
_entity.id
_entity.type
_entity.pdbx_description
1 polymer ?
#
loop_
_entity_poly.entity_id
_entity_poly.type
_entity_poly.pdbx_seq_one_letter_code
_entity_poly.pdbx_strand_id
1 'polypeptide(L)'
;LLNWDAHADVRERKDGLAHSGSPFRDAALDTSGMCSSYTVAGLQPQSVSASHLAFVREHGRAVFRSEVAPGSLPSIYGMLGGRALVSFDLDAVDQAFAPGVSAPATNGLSAALWLEIAYLAGRDERVMSTDVVELCPPHDRDGQTARLAALTVWHLLRGFAARQSAAAGPADVHSNGEEPWLENPDDAR
;
A
#
# COMPACT_ATOMS: atom_id res chain seq x y z
N LEU A 1 -8.86 2.21 -7.97
CA LEU A 1 -7.72 2.62 -7.14
C LEU A 1 -7.93 2.15 -5.71
N LEU A 2 -6.88 1.67 -5.07
CA LEU A 2 -6.82 1.43 -3.63
C LEU A 2 -5.61 2.18 -3.06
N ASN A 3 -5.85 3.04 -2.06
CA ASN A 3 -4.82 3.80 -1.35
C ASN A 3 -4.75 3.33 0.10
N TRP A 4 -3.61 2.81 0.53
CA TRP A 4 -3.32 2.51 1.92
C TRP A 4 -2.70 3.74 2.56
N ASP A 5 -3.49 4.49 3.35
CA ASP A 5 -3.15 5.84 3.78
C ASP A 5 -3.91 6.22 5.07
N ALA A 6 -3.28 7.00 5.93
CA ALA A 6 -3.96 7.62 7.08
C ALA A 6 -4.85 8.80 6.66
N HIS A 7 -4.67 9.32 5.43
CA HIS A 7 -5.36 10.45 4.83
C HIS A 7 -6.24 10.02 3.66
N ALA A 8 -7.11 10.91 3.20
CA ALA A 8 -7.97 10.62 2.04
C ALA A 8 -7.39 11.10 0.71
N ASP A 9 -6.48 12.04 0.73
CA ASP A 9 -5.78 12.66 -0.41
C ASP A 9 -6.70 13.10 -1.56
N VAL A 10 -7.85 13.67 -1.15
CA VAL A 10 -8.89 14.18 -2.03
C VAL A 10 -9.11 15.69 -1.87
N ARG A 11 -8.07 16.41 -1.47
CA ARG A 11 -8.11 17.88 -1.39
C ARG A 11 -8.27 18.49 -2.79
N GLU A 12 -8.87 19.67 -2.84
CA GLU A 12 -8.94 20.44 -4.08
C GLU A 12 -7.55 20.94 -4.48
N ARG A 13 -7.34 21.14 -5.76
CA ARG A 13 -6.14 21.79 -6.27
C ARG A 13 -6.00 23.18 -5.68
N LYS A 14 -4.79 23.56 -5.31
CA LYS A 14 -4.50 24.91 -4.82
C LYS A 14 -4.07 25.79 -6.00
N ASP A 15 -4.80 26.87 -6.22
CA ASP A 15 -4.56 27.79 -7.35
C ASP A 15 -4.49 27.05 -8.72
N GLY A 16 -5.31 26.00 -8.88
CA GLY A 16 -5.32 25.15 -10.06
C GLY A 16 -4.19 24.14 -10.16
N LEU A 17 -3.24 24.14 -9.21
CA LEU A 17 -2.08 23.25 -9.19
C LEU A 17 -2.34 22.03 -8.33
N ALA A 18 -1.93 20.86 -8.83
CA ALA A 18 -1.92 19.63 -8.07
C ALA A 18 -0.87 19.71 -6.94
N HIS A 19 -1.14 19.02 -5.84
CA HIS A 19 -0.22 18.86 -4.70
C HIS A 19 -0.37 17.48 -4.06
N SER A 20 0.47 17.11 -3.11
CA SER A 20 0.50 15.77 -2.50
C SER A 20 -0.86 15.28 -1.99
N GLY A 21 -1.74 16.14 -1.54
CA GLY A 21 -3.06 15.77 -1.03
C GLY A 21 -4.20 15.82 -2.05
N SER A 22 -3.93 15.94 -3.37
CA SER A 22 -4.98 16.05 -4.41
C SER A 22 -5.04 14.89 -5.42
N PRO A 23 -4.11 13.91 -5.45
CA PRO A 23 -4.00 12.99 -6.57
C PRO A 23 -5.24 12.12 -6.75
N PHE A 24 -5.85 11.67 -5.68
CA PHE A 24 -7.00 10.76 -5.77
C PHE A 24 -8.32 11.49 -6.04
N ARG A 25 -8.40 12.80 -5.72
CA ARG A 25 -9.51 13.63 -6.21
C ARG A 25 -9.43 13.79 -7.73
N ASP A 26 -8.24 14.12 -8.23
CA ASP A 26 -8.03 14.27 -9.67
C ASP A 26 -8.33 12.98 -10.42
N ALA A 27 -7.88 11.84 -9.89
CA ALA A 27 -8.16 10.53 -10.49
C ALA A 27 -9.64 10.15 -10.44
N ALA A 28 -10.34 10.42 -9.33
CA ALA A 28 -11.76 10.11 -9.19
C ALA A 28 -12.67 10.98 -10.08
N LEU A 29 -12.22 12.21 -10.38
CA LEU A 29 -12.95 13.15 -11.26
C LEU A 29 -12.53 13.05 -12.73
N ASP A 30 -11.58 12.17 -13.05
CA ASP A 30 -11.10 12.00 -14.43
C ASP A 30 -12.20 11.47 -15.35
N THR A 31 -12.48 12.22 -16.41
CA THR A 31 -13.54 11.92 -17.37
C THR A 31 -13.17 10.86 -18.40
N SER A 32 -11.93 10.40 -18.43
CA SER A 32 -11.47 9.35 -19.34
C SER A 32 -12.04 7.96 -18.98
N GLY A 33 -12.63 7.81 -17.78
CA GLY A 33 -13.14 6.56 -17.28
C GLY A 33 -12.07 5.57 -16.82
N MET A 34 -10.83 6.02 -16.66
CA MET A 34 -9.74 5.17 -16.19
C MET A 34 -9.85 4.81 -14.70
N CYS A 35 -10.48 5.68 -13.90
CA CYS A 35 -10.75 5.41 -12.49
C CYS A 35 -12.25 5.20 -12.27
N SER A 36 -12.67 3.96 -12.12
CA SER A 36 -14.07 3.60 -11.87
C SER A 36 -14.45 3.64 -10.38
N SER A 37 -13.49 3.60 -9.47
CA SER A 37 -13.71 3.65 -8.02
C SER A 37 -12.42 3.96 -7.28
N TYR A 38 -12.52 4.76 -6.21
CA TYR A 38 -11.44 5.07 -5.30
C TYR A 38 -11.73 4.50 -3.90
N THR A 39 -10.87 3.66 -3.39
CA THR A 39 -10.93 3.16 -2.01
C THR A 39 -9.70 3.65 -1.24
N VAL A 40 -9.90 4.24 -0.07
CA VAL A 40 -8.84 4.49 0.89
C VAL A 40 -8.99 3.56 2.09
N ALA A 41 -7.90 2.92 2.52
CA ALA A 41 -7.86 2.00 3.64
C ALA A 41 -6.72 2.35 4.61
N GLY A 42 -7.01 2.33 5.90
CA GLY A 42 -6.10 2.82 6.95
C GLY A 42 -6.46 4.22 7.45
N LEU A 43 -7.51 4.82 6.90
CA LEU A 43 -7.92 6.19 7.17
C LEU A 43 -8.11 6.45 8.67
N GLN A 44 -7.50 7.51 9.17
CA GLN A 44 -7.66 7.91 10.57
C GLN A 44 -8.75 8.99 10.71
N PRO A 45 -9.68 8.85 11.68
CA PRO A 45 -10.79 9.79 11.84
C PRO A 45 -10.35 11.24 12.06
N GLN A 46 -9.24 11.45 12.75
CA GLN A 46 -8.68 12.79 13.00
C GLN A 46 -7.97 13.40 11.79
N SER A 47 -7.65 12.61 10.77
CA SER A 47 -6.94 13.06 9.56
C SER A 47 -7.88 13.36 8.38
N VAL A 48 -9.20 13.19 8.54
CA VAL A 48 -10.16 13.39 7.47
C VAL A 48 -11.24 14.40 7.86
N SER A 49 -11.48 15.38 7.00
CA SER A 49 -12.63 16.30 7.15
C SER A 49 -13.94 15.63 6.69
N ALA A 50 -15.06 16.15 7.19
CA ALA A 50 -16.38 15.66 6.77
C ALA A 50 -16.59 15.76 5.24
N SER A 51 -16.08 16.83 4.61
CA SER A 51 -16.19 17.04 3.16
C SER A 51 -15.34 16.03 2.37
N HIS A 52 -14.12 15.74 2.83
CA HIS A 52 -13.28 14.72 2.20
C HIS A 52 -13.89 13.32 2.34
N LEU A 53 -14.43 13.00 3.52
CA LEU A 53 -15.09 11.71 3.73
C LEU A 53 -16.36 11.57 2.87
N ALA A 54 -17.14 12.64 2.71
CA ALA A 54 -18.29 12.66 1.80
C ALA A 54 -17.87 12.40 0.35
N PHE A 55 -16.80 13.08 -0.12
CA PHE A 55 -16.25 12.87 -1.44
C PHE A 55 -15.80 11.42 -1.67
N VAL A 56 -15.04 10.83 -0.72
CA VAL A 56 -14.62 9.43 -0.84
C VAL A 56 -15.82 8.49 -0.93
N ARG A 57 -16.87 8.71 -0.14
CA ARG A 57 -18.09 7.88 -0.16
C ARG A 57 -18.90 8.01 -1.43
N GLU A 58 -18.86 9.16 -2.07
CA GLU A 58 -19.50 9.40 -3.37
C GLU A 58 -18.78 8.67 -4.52
N HIS A 59 -17.43 8.62 -4.48
CA HIS A 59 -16.62 8.08 -5.56
C HIS A 59 -16.04 6.69 -5.26
N GLY A 60 -16.32 6.13 -4.08
CA GLY A 60 -15.78 4.83 -3.69
C GLY A 60 -16.02 4.46 -2.24
N ARG A 61 -14.96 4.08 -1.51
CA ARG A 61 -15.07 3.56 -0.14
C ARG A 61 -13.98 4.10 0.78
N ALA A 62 -14.35 4.35 2.04
CA ALA A 62 -13.43 4.63 3.13
C ALA A 62 -13.44 3.46 4.12
N VAL A 63 -12.27 2.91 4.40
CA VAL A 63 -12.03 1.89 5.43
C VAL A 63 -11.15 2.52 6.50
N PHE A 64 -11.68 2.66 7.70
CA PHE A 64 -10.93 3.27 8.79
C PHE A 64 -9.87 2.33 9.35
N ARG A 65 -8.82 2.91 9.94
CA ARG A 65 -7.74 2.16 10.57
C ARG A 65 -8.23 1.10 11.56
N SER A 66 -9.29 1.38 12.32
CA SER A 66 -9.90 0.45 13.28
C SER A 66 -10.54 -0.78 12.64
N GLU A 67 -10.84 -0.73 11.34
CA GLU A 67 -11.44 -1.81 10.55
C GLU A 67 -10.38 -2.69 9.88
N VAL A 68 -9.10 -2.25 9.92
CA VAL A 68 -7.98 -2.97 9.27
C VAL A 68 -7.34 -3.94 10.25
N ALA A 69 -7.51 -5.22 9.99
CA ALA A 69 -6.92 -6.34 10.72
C ALA A 69 -6.58 -7.47 9.71
N PRO A 70 -5.74 -8.46 10.06
CA PRO A 70 -5.43 -9.57 9.15
C PRO A 70 -6.67 -10.22 8.54
N GLY A 71 -7.71 -10.44 9.34
CA GLY A 71 -8.97 -11.06 8.90
C GLY A 71 -9.82 -10.19 7.94
N SER A 72 -9.63 -8.87 7.90
CA SER A 72 -10.36 -7.99 6.99
C SER A 72 -9.68 -7.80 5.62
N LEU A 73 -8.40 -8.16 5.49
CA LEU A 73 -7.64 -7.93 4.26
C LEU A 73 -8.26 -8.57 3.01
N PRO A 74 -8.76 -9.84 3.06
CA PRO A 74 -9.43 -10.43 1.90
C PRO A 74 -10.65 -9.62 1.44
N SER A 75 -11.42 -9.07 2.39
CA SER A 75 -12.59 -8.24 2.06
C SER A 75 -12.18 -6.90 1.47
N ILE A 76 -11.10 -6.28 1.96
CA ILE A 76 -10.59 -5.01 1.43
C ILE A 76 -10.08 -5.20 0.00
N TYR A 77 -9.26 -6.22 -0.26
CA TYR A 77 -8.85 -6.55 -1.62
C TYR A 77 -10.03 -7.00 -2.49
N GLY A 78 -11.05 -7.63 -1.90
CA GLY A 78 -12.31 -7.98 -2.58
C GLY A 78 -13.07 -6.77 -3.15
N MET A 79 -12.78 -5.55 -2.68
CA MET A 79 -13.37 -4.31 -3.23
C MET A 79 -12.78 -3.90 -4.59
N LEU A 80 -11.67 -4.49 -5.00
CA LEU A 80 -11.08 -4.25 -6.32
C LEU A 80 -11.98 -4.86 -7.40
N GLY A 81 -12.58 -4.00 -8.23
CA GLY A 81 -13.53 -4.43 -9.28
C GLY A 81 -12.90 -4.94 -10.57
N GLY A 82 -11.58 -4.86 -10.70
CA GLY A 82 -10.85 -5.22 -11.92
C GLY A 82 -9.39 -4.79 -11.83
N ARG A 83 -8.79 -4.37 -12.95
CA ARG A 83 -7.40 -3.89 -12.97
C ARG A 83 -7.24 -2.71 -12.03
N ALA A 84 -6.26 -2.77 -11.14
CA ALA A 84 -6.09 -1.83 -10.06
C ALA A 84 -4.67 -1.27 -9.98
N LEU A 85 -4.57 -0.01 -9.58
CA LEU A 85 -3.38 0.57 -8.96
C LEU A 85 -3.58 0.53 -7.44
N VAL A 86 -2.56 0.10 -6.71
CA VAL A 86 -2.52 0.13 -5.24
C VAL A 86 -1.37 1.02 -4.80
N SER A 87 -1.70 2.11 -4.12
CA SER A 87 -0.75 3.05 -3.54
C SER A 87 -0.49 2.70 -2.08
N PHE A 88 0.76 2.78 -1.68
CA PHE A 88 1.26 2.51 -0.34
C PHE A 88 1.85 3.78 0.25
N ASP A 89 1.02 4.54 0.99
CA ASP A 89 1.49 5.71 1.72
C ASP A 89 2.08 5.27 3.06
N LEU A 90 3.37 5.56 3.26
CA LEU A 90 4.08 5.14 4.48
C LEU A 90 3.56 5.81 5.75
N ASP A 91 2.79 6.88 5.63
CA ASP A 91 2.18 7.54 6.79
C ASP A 91 0.96 6.80 7.36
N ALA A 92 0.43 5.79 6.64
CA ALA A 92 -0.54 4.85 7.19
C ALA A 92 0.06 3.98 8.30
N VAL A 93 1.38 3.81 8.31
CA VAL A 93 2.11 3.00 9.30
C VAL A 93 2.31 3.82 10.57
N ASP A 94 2.25 3.15 11.73
CA ASP A 94 2.51 3.81 13.02
C ASP A 94 3.91 4.44 13.04
N GLN A 95 4.01 5.67 13.56
CA GLN A 95 5.26 6.41 13.64
C GLN A 95 6.37 5.70 14.44
N ALA A 96 6.02 4.71 15.25
CA ALA A 96 7.02 3.86 15.90
C ALA A 96 7.82 3.02 14.90
N PHE A 97 7.26 2.74 13.72
CA PHE A 97 7.87 1.97 12.66
C PHE A 97 8.28 2.83 11.45
N ALA A 98 7.49 3.87 11.14
CA ALA A 98 7.71 4.78 10.02
C ALA A 98 7.73 6.25 10.46
N PRO A 99 8.76 6.70 11.20
CA PRO A 99 8.85 8.11 11.64
C PRO A 99 9.22 9.08 10.51
N GLY A 100 9.84 8.59 9.43
CA GLY A 100 10.39 9.41 8.34
C GLY A 100 9.37 9.71 7.26
N VAL A 101 8.24 10.30 7.63
CA VAL A 101 7.16 10.76 6.76
C VAL A 101 6.82 12.22 7.10
N SER A 102 6.07 12.91 6.22
CA SER A 102 5.69 14.31 6.44
C SER A 102 4.63 14.48 7.52
N ALA A 103 3.73 13.52 7.68
CA ALA A 103 2.61 13.52 8.63
C ALA A 103 2.54 12.20 9.44
N PRO A 104 3.42 12.00 10.44
CA PRO A 104 3.51 10.73 11.15
C PRO A 104 2.21 10.36 11.88
N ALA A 105 1.72 9.14 11.67
CA ALA A 105 0.52 8.62 12.30
C ALA A 105 0.80 8.04 13.69
N THR A 106 0.09 8.51 14.70
CA THR A 106 -0.02 7.80 15.99
C THR A 106 -1.13 6.78 15.91
N ASN A 107 -0.90 5.55 16.37
CA ASN A 107 -1.83 4.44 16.24
C ASN A 107 -2.11 4.06 14.78
N GLY A 108 -1.09 4.13 13.93
CA GLY A 108 -1.10 3.65 12.56
C GLY A 108 -1.12 2.11 12.44
N LEU A 109 -0.88 1.60 11.27
CA LEU A 109 -0.73 0.17 11.01
C LEU A 109 0.60 -0.34 11.59
N SER A 110 0.62 -1.55 12.15
CA SER A 110 1.89 -2.17 12.53
C SER A 110 2.70 -2.55 11.29
N ALA A 111 4.04 -2.57 11.41
CA ALA A 111 4.90 -2.99 10.31
C ALA A 111 4.57 -4.41 9.82
N ALA A 112 4.24 -5.33 10.72
CA ALA A 112 3.88 -6.70 10.34
C ALA A 112 2.62 -6.75 9.46
N LEU A 113 1.56 -6.03 9.84
CA LEU A 113 0.33 -5.95 9.06
C LEU A 113 0.56 -5.26 7.72
N TRP A 114 1.36 -4.19 7.70
CA TRP A 114 1.74 -3.48 6.49
C TRP A 114 2.44 -4.37 5.47
N LEU A 115 3.38 -5.19 5.91
CA LEU A 115 4.09 -6.12 5.05
C LEU A 115 3.20 -7.26 4.54
N GLU A 116 2.22 -7.70 5.33
CA GLU A 116 1.20 -8.65 4.88
C GLU A 116 0.31 -8.01 3.80
N ILE A 117 -0.12 -6.76 3.99
CA ILE A 117 -0.86 -5.97 2.99
C ILE A 117 -0.07 -5.91 1.67
N ALA A 118 1.21 -5.58 1.73
CA ALA A 118 2.07 -5.52 0.55
C ALA A 118 2.20 -6.88 -0.15
N TYR A 119 2.38 -7.95 0.60
CA TYR A 119 2.43 -9.31 0.05
C TYR A 119 1.13 -9.69 -0.67
N LEU A 120 -0.02 -9.39 -0.09
CA LEU A 120 -1.32 -9.67 -0.69
C LEU A 120 -1.56 -8.84 -1.96
N ALA A 121 -1.13 -7.58 -2.00
CA ALA A 121 -1.17 -6.78 -3.22
C ALA A 121 -0.36 -7.43 -4.35
N GLY A 122 0.85 -7.88 -4.05
CA GLY A 122 1.68 -8.61 -5.04
C GLY A 122 1.03 -9.89 -5.53
N ARG A 123 0.32 -10.60 -4.66
CA ARG A 123 -0.38 -11.85 -5.02
C ARG A 123 -1.65 -11.64 -5.85
N ASP A 124 -2.30 -10.50 -5.72
CA ASP A 124 -3.57 -10.26 -6.40
C ASP A 124 -3.34 -9.98 -7.89
N GLU A 125 -3.89 -10.81 -8.76
CA GLU A 125 -3.71 -10.70 -10.22
C GLU A 125 -4.34 -9.44 -10.82
N ARG A 126 -5.27 -8.80 -10.10
CA ARG A 126 -5.89 -7.54 -10.51
C ARG A 126 -4.97 -6.34 -10.30
N VAL A 127 -3.98 -6.46 -9.41
CA VAL A 127 -3.02 -5.38 -9.14
C VAL A 127 -2.00 -5.30 -10.27
N MET A 128 -2.09 -4.22 -11.04
CA MET A 128 -1.28 -3.99 -12.24
C MET A 128 -0.16 -2.98 -12.01
N SER A 129 -0.31 -2.11 -11.03
CA SER A 129 0.67 -1.09 -10.67
C SER A 129 0.63 -0.83 -9.18
N THR A 130 1.80 -0.56 -8.62
CA THR A 130 1.96 -0.16 -7.22
C THR A 130 2.96 0.97 -7.13
N ASP A 131 2.79 1.84 -6.15
CA ASP A 131 3.80 2.79 -5.71
C ASP A 131 3.98 2.72 -4.19
N VAL A 132 5.09 3.23 -3.70
CA VAL A 132 5.39 3.42 -2.27
C VAL A 132 5.82 4.85 -2.10
N VAL A 133 5.03 5.64 -1.39
CA VAL A 133 5.14 7.10 -1.34
C VAL A 133 5.34 7.61 0.09
N GLU A 134 5.55 8.92 0.21
CA GLU A 134 5.69 9.69 1.47
C GLU A 134 6.96 9.37 2.28
N LEU A 135 7.94 8.64 1.76
CA LEU A 135 9.24 8.60 2.40
C LEU A 135 9.87 10.00 2.40
N CYS A 136 10.09 10.55 3.59
CA CYS A 136 10.71 11.85 3.80
C CYS A 136 12.10 11.70 4.46
N PRO A 137 13.20 11.59 3.68
CA PRO A 137 14.52 11.32 4.21
C PRO A 137 15.01 12.32 5.27
N PRO A 138 14.69 13.64 5.20
CA PRO A 138 15.07 14.57 6.26
C PRO A 138 14.44 14.29 7.64
N HIS A 139 13.31 13.57 7.67
CA HIS A 139 12.62 13.17 8.89
C HIS A 139 12.95 11.73 9.31
N ASP A 140 13.62 10.96 8.44
CA ASP A 140 13.91 9.56 8.70
C ASP A 140 15.11 9.42 9.67
N ARG A 141 14.89 8.68 10.74
CA ARG A 141 15.93 8.41 11.75
C ARG A 141 16.66 7.12 11.36
N ASP A 142 17.96 7.23 11.18
CA ASP A 142 18.81 6.07 10.86
C ASP A 142 18.35 5.22 9.67
N GLY A 143 17.55 5.79 8.77
CA GLY A 143 16.97 5.08 7.63
C GLY A 143 15.91 4.04 8.03
N GLN A 144 15.27 4.18 9.17
CA GLN A 144 14.26 3.23 9.68
C GLN A 144 13.09 3.10 8.69
N THR A 145 12.55 4.23 8.24
CA THR A 145 11.42 4.27 7.30
C THR A 145 11.86 3.81 5.90
N ALA A 146 13.07 4.19 5.47
CA ALA A 146 13.63 3.74 4.20
C ALA A 146 13.79 2.21 4.17
N ARG A 147 14.22 1.58 5.27
CA ARG A 147 14.28 0.11 5.37
C ARG A 147 12.89 -0.52 5.31
N LEU A 148 11.89 0.09 5.94
CA LEU A 148 10.51 -0.40 5.85
C LEU A 148 9.98 -0.27 4.41
N ALA A 149 10.24 0.85 3.73
CA ALA A 149 9.88 1.04 2.32
C ALA A 149 10.52 -0.03 1.42
N ALA A 150 11.82 -0.28 1.61
CA ALA A 150 12.51 -1.34 0.87
C ALA A 150 11.92 -2.74 1.13
N LEU A 151 11.57 -3.02 2.39
CA LEU A 151 10.94 -4.28 2.77
C LEU A 151 9.52 -4.39 2.22
N THR A 152 8.78 -3.28 2.10
CA THR A 152 7.47 -3.21 1.43
C THR A 152 7.60 -3.65 -0.03
N VAL A 153 8.56 -3.07 -0.76
CA VAL A 153 8.85 -3.47 -2.15
C VAL A 153 9.22 -4.95 -2.24
N TRP A 154 10.04 -5.46 -1.32
CA TRP A 154 10.41 -6.87 -1.29
C TRP A 154 9.19 -7.79 -1.10
N HIS A 155 8.25 -7.42 -0.20
CA HIS A 155 7.02 -8.19 0.01
C HIS A 155 6.09 -8.14 -1.20
N LEU A 156 5.98 -7.01 -1.88
CA LEU A 156 5.27 -6.89 -3.16
C LEU A 156 5.85 -7.86 -4.21
N LEU A 157 7.17 -7.85 -4.39
CA LEU A 157 7.86 -8.75 -5.34
C LEU A 157 7.70 -10.22 -4.96
N ARG A 158 7.79 -10.54 -3.68
CA ARG A 158 7.57 -11.90 -3.18
C ARG A 158 6.14 -12.38 -3.43
N GLY A 159 5.14 -11.51 -3.23
CA GLY A 159 3.74 -11.79 -3.57
C GLY A 159 3.57 -12.02 -5.08
N PHE A 160 4.19 -11.16 -5.90
CA PHE A 160 4.19 -11.30 -7.35
C PHE A 160 4.81 -12.62 -7.82
N ALA A 161 5.96 -13.02 -7.25
CA ALA A 161 6.59 -14.30 -7.56
C ALA A 161 5.68 -15.48 -7.20
N ALA A 162 5.02 -15.45 -6.04
CA ALA A 162 4.06 -16.48 -5.63
C ALA A 162 2.85 -16.57 -6.60
N ARG A 163 2.38 -15.43 -7.13
CA ARG A 163 1.32 -15.38 -8.16
C ARG A 163 1.77 -16.05 -9.45
N GLN A 164 2.99 -15.78 -9.92
CA GLN A 164 3.53 -16.37 -11.14
C GLN A 164 3.72 -17.88 -11.00
N SER A 165 4.22 -18.34 -9.86
CA SER A 165 4.39 -19.77 -9.59
C SER A 165 3.06 -20.53 -9.57
N ALA A 166 2.00 -19.92 -9.02
CA ALA A 166 0.66 -20.50 -9.01
C ALA A 166 0.06 -20.60 -10.45
N ALA A 167 0.34 -19.61 -11.29
CA ALA A 167 -0.12 -19.60 -12.69
C ALA A 167 0.63 -20.60 -13.57
N ALA A 168 1.89 -20.92 -13.24
CA ALA A 168 2.70 -21.89 -13.98
C ALA A 168 2.31 -23.37 -13.77
N GLY A 169 1.43 -23.66 -12.78
CA GLY A 169 1.08 -25.02 -12.38
C GLY A 169 2.22 -25.71 -11.59
N PRO A 170 2.01 -26.95 -11.11
CA PRO A 170 3.08 -27.70 -10.50
C PRO A 170 4.16 -27.96 -11.55
N ALA A 171 5.33 -27.34 -11.39
CA ALA A 171 6.49 -27.73 -12.17
C ALA A 171 6.73 -29.22 -11.92
N ASP A 172 6.99 -29.99 -12.99
CA ASP A 172 7.47 -31.36 -12.87
C ASP A 172 8.68 -31.35 -11.94
N VAL A 173 8.51 -31.94 -10.76
CA VAL A 173 9.57 -32.02 -9.74
C VAL A 173 10.54 -33.12 -10.19
N HIS A 174 11.27 -32.86 -11.23
CA HIS A 174 12.45 -33.60 -11.63
C HIS A 174 13.57 -32.62 -12.00
N SER A 175 14.18 -32.02 -10.98
CA SER A 175 15.62 -31.74 -10.96
C SER A 175 16.00 -30.92 -9.73
N ASN A 176 16.87 -31.53 -8.93
CA ASN A 176 17.83 -30.96 -8.00
C ASN A 176 17.30 -30.07 -6.85
N GLY A 177 17.13 -30.71 -5.70
CA GLY A 177 16.98 -30.05 -4.41
C GLY A 177 18.28 -29.29 -4.01
N GLU A 178 18.42 -28.10 -4.53
CA GLU A 178 19.35 -27.12 -4.00
C GLU A 178 18.58 -25.81 -3.81
N GLU A 179 18.28 -25.50 -2.54
CA GLU A 179 17.81 -24.18 -2.16
C GLU A 179 18.99 -23.21 -2.23
N PRO A 180 19.03 -22.23 -3.17
CA PRO A 180 20.22 -21.43 -3.45
C PRO A 180 20.61 -20.41 -2.37
N TRP A 181 19.85 -20.32 -1.25
CA TRP A 181 20.10 -19.33 -0.19
C TRP A 181 20.47 -19.91 1.17
N LEU A 182 20.75 -21.20 1.26
CA LEU A 182 21.18 -21.85 2.49
C LEU A 182 22.66 -22.21 2.52
N GLU A 183 23.50 -21.56 1.71
CA GLU A 183 24.95 -21.61 1.79
C GLU A 183 25.43 -20.19 2.10
N ASN A 184 26.02 -19.87 3.16
CA ASN A 184 27.08 -20.34 4.01
C ASN A 184 27.12 -19.46 5.29
N PRO A 185 27.15 -19.98 6.53
CA PRO A 185 27.28 -19.15 7.73
C PRO A 185 28.67 -18.50 7.90
N ASP A 186 29.62 -18.75 7.03
CA ASP A 186 31.02 -18.32 7.17
C ASP A 186 31.44 -17.11 6.31
N ASP A 187 30.54 -16.53 5.49
CA ASP A 187 30.89 -15.34 4.65
C ASP A 187 30.57 -13.99 5.34
N ALA A 188 30.30 -13.97 6.64
CA ALA A 188 30.19 -12.76 7.46
C ALA A 188 31.52 -12.47 8.18
N ARG A 189 32.49 -11.91 7.46
CA ARG A 189 33.63 -11.17 8.03
C ARG A 189 33.81 -9.85 7.31
#